data_71295f778ef69850742490ed896d69d2
#
_entry.id   71295f778ef69850742490ed896d69d2
#
_cell.length_a   1.000
_cell.length_b   1.000
_cell.length_c   1.000
_cell.angle_alpha   90.00
_cell.angle_beta   90.00
_cell.angle_gamma   90.00
#
_symmetry.space_group_name_H-M   'P 1'
#
loop_
_entity.id
_entity.type
_entity.pdbx_description
1 polymer ?
#
loop_
_entity_poly.entity_id
_entity_poly.type
_entity_poly.pdbx_seq_one_letter_code
_entity_poly.pdbx_strand_id
1 'polypeptide(L)' 'MIGANIKKYLDENGIKQGFLAEKVGMTPSKMSDICNKGRTIDCITYYKICRALNVPLEQFISEADI' A
#
# COMPACT_ATOMS: atom_id res chain seq x y z
N MET A 1 7.42 -6.33 -5.87
CA MET A 1 7.03 -4.92 -6.03
C MET A 1 6.21 -4.47 -4.84
N ILE A 2 6.47 -3.27 -4.38
CA ILE A 2 5.83 -2.75 -3.16
C ILE A 2 4.30 -2.71 -3.28
N GLY A 3 3.78 -2.17 -4.39
CA GLY A 3 2.34 -2.10 -4.58
C GLY A 3 1.66 -3.46 -4.60
N ALA A 4 2.29 -4.43 -5.28
CA ALA A 4 1.77 -5.78 -5.33
C ALA A 4 1.78 -6.43 -3.95
N ASN A 5 2.80 -6.14 -3.15
CA ASN A 5 2.89 -6.67 -1.79
C ASN A 5 1.80 -6.07 -0.90
N ILE A 6 1.51 -4.79 -1.07
CA ILE A 6 0.41 -4.13 -0.35
C ILE A 6 -0.91 -4.77 -0.74
N LYS A 7 -1.14 -4.96 -2.04
CA LYS A 7 -2.38 -5.59 -2.52
C LYS A 7 -2.56 -6.99 -1.92
N LYS A 8 -1.50 -7.79 -1.93
CA LYS A 8 -1.55 -9.13 -1.36
C LYS A 8 -1.92 -9.10 0.12
N TYR A 9 -1.33 -8.19 0.88
CA TYR A 9 -1.61 -8.05 2.30
C TYR A 9 -3.08 -7.67 2.53
N LEU A 10 -3.59 -6.72 1.74
CA LEU A 10 -5.00 -6.31 1.86
C LEU A 10 -5.93 -7.47 1.56
N ASP A 11 -5.65 -8.22 0.49
CA ASP A 11 -6.47 -9.36 0.11
C ASP A 11 -6.45 -10.45 1.19
N GLU A 12 -5.28 -10.74 1.72
CA GLU A 12 -5.12 -11.77 2.75
C GLU A 12 -5.81 -11.41 4.07
N ASN A 13 -5.97 -10.13 4.34
CA ASN A 13 -6.56 -9.64 5.58
C ASN A 13 -7.98 -9.12 5.41
N GLY A 14 -8.55 -9.25 4.22
CA GLY A 14 -9.91 -8.82 3.94
C GLY A 14 -10.10 -7.32 4.03
N ILE A 15 -9.07 -6.54 3.72
CA ILE A 15 -9.12 -5.08 3.77
C ILE A 15 -9.33 -4.55 2.35
N LYS A 16 -10.32 -3.70 2.17
CA LYS A 16 -10.61 -3.11 0.87
C LYS A 16 -9.66 -1.96 0.55
N GLN A 17 -9.24 -1.85 -0.71
CA GLN A 17 -8.38 -0.77 -1.16
C GLN A 17 -9.00 0.60 -0.89
N GLY A 18 -10.31 0.73 -1.11
CA GLY A 18 -11.01 1.99 -0.84
C GLY A 18 -10.96 2.40 0.62
N PHE A 19 -11.03 1.44 1.51
CA PHE A 19 -10.94 1.71 2.95
C PHE A 19 -9.55 2.25 3.30
N LEU A 20 -8.51 1.64 2.77
CA LEU A 20 -7.15 2.11 3.01
C LEU A 20 -6.92 3.49 2.39
N ALA A 21 -7.42 3.71 1.18
CA ALA A 21 -7.32 5.01 0.52
C ALA A 21 -7.91 6.11 1.38
N GLU A 22 -9.10 5.88 1.94
CA GLU A 22 -9.75 6.85 2.81
C GLU A 22 -8.91 7.13 4.06
N LYS A 23 -8.35 6.08 4.65
CA LYS A 23 -7.52 6.20 5.85
C LYS A 23 -6.28 7.06 5.63
N VAL A 24 -5.68 6.99 4.46
CA VAL A 24 -4.46 7.74 4.16
C VAL A 24 -4.72 9.04 3.38
N GLY A 25 -5.99 9.36 3.15
CA GLY A 25 -6.35 10.62 2.51
C GLY A 25 -6.08 10.66 1.01
N MET A 26 -6.21 9.53 0.31
CA MET A 26 -6.04 9.52 -1.14
C MET A 26 -7.29 8.97 -1.83
N THR A 27 -7.38 9.21 -3.13
CA THR A 27 -8.52 8.71 -3.89
C THR A 27 -8.44 7.19 -4.08
N PRO A 28 -9.57 6.49 -4.17
CA PRO A 28 -9.56 5.07 -4.47
C PRO A 28 -8.86 4.73 -5.78
N SER A 29 -8.98 5.62 -6.77
CA SER A 29 -8.34 5.45 -8.07
C SER A 29 -6.81 5.42 -7.95
N LYS A 30 -6.25 6.34 -7.16
CA LYS A 30 -4.81 6.40 -6.95
C LYS A 30 -4.30 5.18 -6.19
N MET A 31 -5.04 4.74 -5.19
CA MET A 31 -4.69 3.53 -4.44
C MET A 31 -4.74 2.30 -5.36
N SER A 32 -5.74 2.20 -6.21
CA SER A 32 -5.86 1.12 -7.18
C SER A 32 -4.66 1.09 -8.13
N ASP A 33 -4.21 2.27 -8.58
CA ASP A 33 -3.04 2.36 -9.47
C ASP A 33 -1.77 1.88 -8.77
N ILE A 34 -1.60 2.22 -7.50
CA ILE A 34 -0.46 1.75 -6.71
C ILE A 34 -0.49 0.23 -6.59
N CYS A 35 -1.64 -0.33 -6.26
CA CYS A 35 -1.78 -1.76 -5.99
C CYS A 35 -1.76 -2.62 -7.26
N ASN A 36 -2.35 -2.13 -8.34
CA ASN A 36 -2.58 -2.95 -9.53
C ASN A 36 -1.70 -2.62 -10.72
N LYS A 37 -1.18 -1.39 -10.81
CA LYS A 37 -0.41 -0.96 -11.96
C LYS A 37 1.06 -0.72 -11.64
N GLY A 38 1.50 -1.01 -10.42
CA GLY A 38 2.88 -0.84 -10.03
C GLY A 38 3.34 0.60 -10.02
N ARG A 39 2.44 1.54 -9.78
CA ARG A 39 2.79 2.95 -9.75
C ARG A 39 3.75 3.25 -8.63
N THR A 40 4.70 4.14 -8.88
CA THR A 40 5.66 4.56 -7.87
C THR A 40 4.95 5.19 -6.68
N ILE A 41 5.41 4.87 -5.48
CA ILE A 41 4.86 5.39 -4.25
C ILE A 41 5.95 6.19 -3.53
N ASP A 42 5.62 7.39 -3.07
CA ASP A 42 6.58 8.20 -2.34
C ASP A 42 6.68 7.74 -0.89
N CYS A 43 7.76 8.16 -0.21
CA CYS A 43 8.02 7.70 1.14
C CYS A 43 6.97 8.17 2.16
N ILE A 44 6.42 9.37 1.95
CA ILE A 44 5.39 9.89 2.86
C ILE A 44 4.11 9.07 2.76
N THR A 45 3.68 8.78 1.52
CA THR A 45 2.50 7.96 1.29
C THR A 45 2.72 6.55 1.84
N TYR A 46 3.90 6.00 1.60
CA TYR A 46 4.25 4.67 2.12
C TYR A 46 4.19 4.62 3.64
N TYR A 47 4.75 5.65 4.29
CA TYR A 47 4.69 5.77 5.74
C TYR A 47 3.24 5.78 6.25
N LYS A 48 2.40 6.58 5.59
CA LYS A 48 0.98 6.66 5.97
C LYS A 48 0.27 5.32 5.83
N ILE A 49 0.57 4.59 4.77
CA ILE A 49 -0.02 3.26 4.55
C ILE A 49 0.38 2.30 5.66
N CYS A 50 1.67 2.24 5.98
CA CYS A 50 2.15 1.35 7.03
C CYS A 50 1.56 1.72 8.39
N ARG A 51 1.44 3.01 8.69
CA ARG A 51 0.83 3.46 9.94
C ARG A 51 -0.65 3.09 9.99
N ALA A 52 -1.37 3.27 8.88
CA ALA A 52 -2.80 2.93 8.82
C ALA A 52 -3.03 1.43 9.03
N LEU A 53 -2.12 0.60 8.54
CA LEU A 53 -2.20 -0.85 8.69
C LEU A 53 -1.53 -1.37 9.95
N ASN A 54 -0.86 -0.49 10.69
CA ASN A 54 -0.15 -0.83 11.93
C ASN A 54 0.91 -1.92 11.68
N VAL A 55 1.70 -1.74 10.63
CA VAL A 55 2.79 -2.66 10.26
C VAL A 55 4.09 -1.89 10.21
N PRO A 56 5.24 -2.58 10.34
CA PRO A 56 6.54 -1.91 10.25
C PRO A 56 6.82 -1.45 8.81
N LEU A 57 7.72 -0.49 8.66
CA LEU A 57 8.02 0.10 7.35
C LEU A 57 8.60 -0.90 6.36
N GLU A 58 9.29 -1.92 6.84
CA GLU A 58 9.87 -2.96 5.97
C GLU A 58 8.85 -4.03 5.54
N GLN A 59 7.60 -3.91 5.95
CA GLN A 59 6.58 -4.94 5.71
C GLN A 59 6.42 -5.28 4.23
N PHE A 60 6.45 -4.27 3.35
CA PHE A 60 6.17 -4.44 1.93
C PHE A 60 7.39 -4.33 1.04
N ILE A 61 8.57 -4.14 1.63
CA ILE A 61 9.81 -3.99 0.88
C ILE A 61 10.57 -5.31 0.95
N SER A 62 10.97 -5.84 -0.20
CA SER A 62 11.81 -7.03 -0.27
C SER A 62 13.18 -6.65 -0.83
N GLU A 63 14.15 -7.58 -0.76
CA GLU A 63 15.46 -7.33 -1.35
C GLU A 63 15.39 -7.05 -2.83
N ALA A 64 14.38 -7.60 -3.52
CA ALA A 64 14.18 -7.34 -4.94
C ALA A 64 13.81 -5.89 -5.24
N ASP A 65 13.34 -5.15 -4.25
CA ASP A 65 12.95 -3.74 -4.40
C ASP A 65 14.11 -2.77 -4.12
N ILE A 66 15.25 -3.28 -3.68
CA ILE A 66 16.42 -2.45 -3.30
C ILE A 66 17.49 -2.40 -4.42
#